data_37f3ac05c0fd2babfdce159983e74f38
#
_entry.id   37f3ac05c0fd2babfdce159983e74f38
#
_cell.length_a   1.000
_cell.length_b   1.000
_cell.length_c   1.000
_cell.angle_alpha   90.00
_cell.angle_beta   90.00
_cell.angle_gamma   90.00
#
_symmetry.space_group_name_H-M   'P 1'
#
loop_
_entity.id
_entity.type
_entity.pdbx_description
1 polymer ?
#
loop_
_entity_poly.entity_id
_entity_poly.type
_entity_poly.pdbx_seq_one_letter_code
_entity_poly.pdbx_strand_id
1 'polypeptide(L)'
;DVIPKKIISAFLSAEDKDFYKHIGVDLQAITRALITNLKNYGKGKRLVGASTITQQVAKNFLLSSEVTFERKIKEAILAIRIERAFSKKEILELYLNEIYLGNNSYGIAAAALNYFDKSLDDLTIDEAAFLATLPKAPSKYNPKTNYERVLDRRNWVLNQMYKNGYLTANEKNKFQSRKIALTKSSGLDDTSAPYFAEEVRRKMLKNFGFDALYEGGLSIRTTLNPKLQRYADDALFNGLENLDKRQGWRGVIDNINLKQVSNNEINNIINKFEVGLPQNRIISVVKKITNNKIILHTLNKEIQIVFKSKPWFRKQII
;
A
#
# COMPACT_ATOMS: atom_id res chain seq x y z
N ASP A 1 -9.62 1.31 20.28
CA ASP A 1 -8.34 0.79 20.79
C ASP A 1 -7.45 1.96 21.18
N VAL A 2 -6.83 1.88 22.37
CA VAL A 2 -5.97 2.95 22.86
C VAL A 2 -4.65 2.90 22.11
N ILE A 3 -4.33 3.97 21.36
CA ILE A 3 -3.04 4.07 20.65
C ILE A 3 -1.89 4.05 21.66
N PRO A 4 -0.89 3.16 21.52
CA PRO A 4 0.21 3.01 22.46
C PRO A 4 1.03 4.31 22.65
N LYS A 5 1.43 4.62 23.88
CA LYS A 5 2.21 5.84 24.22
C LYS A 5 3.49 6.01 23.40
N LYS A 6 4.16 4.90 23.04
CA LYS A 6 5.39 4.92 22.21
C LYS A 6 5.16 5.51 20.81
N ILE A 7 3.96 5.30 20.23
CA ILE A 7 3.57 5.84 18.94
C ILE A 7 3.26 7.33 19.09
N ILE A 8 2.42 7.68 20.08
CA ILE A 8 2.07 9.06 20.38
C ILE A 8 3.33 9.91 20.58
N SER A 9 4.25 9.46 21.43
CA SER A 9 5.50 10.18 21.70
C SER A 9 6.40 10.34 20.48
N ALA A 10 6.45 9.36 19.58
CA ALA A 10 7.21 9.45 18.33
C ALA A 10 6.62 10.51 17.39
N PHE A 11 5.31 10.49 17.15
CA PHE A 11 4.64 11.45 16.27
C PHE A 11 4.67 12.87 16.84
N LEU A 12 4.41 13.05 18.14
CA LEU A 12 4.54 14.36 18.79
C LEU A 12 5.96 14.90 18.68
N SER A 13 6.97 14.05 18.90
CA SER A 13 8.37 14.48 18.80
C SER A 13 8.78 14.83 17.36
N ALA A 14 8.18 14.21 16.36
CA ALA A 14 8.48 14.45 14.96
C ALA A 14 7.78 15.68 14.38
N GLU A 15 6.52 15.91 14.75
CA GLU A 15 5.62 16.84 14.09
C GLU A 15 5.23 18.02 14.97
N ASP A 16 4.96 17.80 16.28
CA ASP A 16 4.37 18.82 17.13
C ASP A 16 4.66 18.57 18.63
N LYS A 17 5.86 18.91 19.07
CA LYS A 17 6.30 18.64 20.45
C LYS A 17 5.49 19.37 21.54
N ASP A 18 4.90 20.50 21.18
CA ASP A 18 4.13 21.34 22.10
C ASP A 18 2.62 21.20 21.87
N PHE A 19 2.17 20.11 21.22
CA PHE A 19 0.79 19.82 20.86
C PHE A 19 -0.23 20.07 21.97
N TYR A 20 0.07 19.65 23.19
CA TYR A 20 -0.82 19.82 24.36
C TYR A 20 -0.84 21.24 24.95
N LYS A 21 0.01 22.17 24.46
CA LYS A 21 0.18 23.50 25.02
C LYS A 21 -0.48 24.62 24.21
N HIS A 22 -0.66 24.42 22.89
CA HIS A 22 -1.24 25.44 22.02
C HIS A 22 -2.72 25.14 21.68
N ILE A 23 -3.41 26.12 21.13
CA ILE A 23 -4.82 26.11 20.75
C ILE A 23 -5.02 25.94 19.23
N GLY A 24 -4.33 24.96 18.62
CA GLY A 24 -4.40 24.66 17.19
C GLY A 24 -3.29 25.29 16.35
N VAL A 25 -2.72 26.39 16.79
CA VAL A 25 -1.59 27.09 16.15
C VAL A 25 -0.50 27.34 17.18
N ASP A 26 0.74 26.95 16.89
CA ASP A 26 1.90 27.21 17.75
C ASP A 26 2.62 28.48 17.30
N LEU A 27 2.29 29.60 17.96
CA LEU A 27 2.90 30.91 17.67
C LEU A 27 4.42 30.91 17.96
N GLN A 28 4.87 30.17 18.97
CA GLN A 28 6.31 30.09 19.29
C GLN A 28 7.07 29.31 18.20
N ALA A 29 6.48 28.23 17.68
CA ALA A 29 7.06 27.48 16.57
C ALA A 29 7.11 28.33 15.29
N ILE A 30 6.07 29.11 14.99
CA ILE A 30 6.02 30.04 13.86
C ILE A 30 7.15 31.07 13.98
N THR A 31 7.31 31.70 15.14
CA THR A 31 8.37 32.69 15.38
C THR A 31 9.77 32.07 15.22
N ARG A 32 9.98 30.88 15.82
CA ARG A 32 11.24 30.12 15.64
C ARG A 32 11.52 29.80 14.18
N ALA A 33 10.51 29.37 13.44
CA ALA A 33 10.64 29.05 12.01
C ALA A 33 10.97 30.30 11.18
N LEU A 34 10.33 31.43 11.44
CA LEU A 34 10.62 32.71 10.78
C LEU A 34 12.07 33.13 10.99
N ILE A 35 12.55 33.16 12.23
CA ILE A 35 13.95 33.51 12.56
C ILE A 35 14.92 32.54 11.88
N THR A 36 14.62 31.25 11.89
CA THR A 36 15.48 30.23 11.25
C THR A 36 15.50 30.41 9.73
N ASN A 37 14.37 30.68 9.12
CA ASN A 37 14.24 30.88 7.68
C ASN A 37 14.96 32.16 7.22
N LEU A 38 14.86 33.24 7.98
CA LEU A 38 15.61 34.46 7.73
C LEU A 38 17.14 34.21 7.81
N LYS A 39 17.62 33.50 8.82
CA LYS A 39 19.04 33.14 8.98
C LYS A 39 19.55 32.21 7.85
N ASN A 40 18.67 31.45 7.23
CA ASN A 40 18.97 30.55 6.13
C ASN A 40 18.68 31.14 4.74
N TYR A 41 18.17 32.34 4.68
CA TYR A 41 17.90 33.04 3.42
C TYR A 41 19.19 33.19 2.59
N GLY A 42 19.12 32.87 1.32
CA GLY A 42 20.28 32.87 0.42
C GLY A 42 21.25 31.70 0.55
N LYS A 43 21.06 30.78 1.51
CA LYS A 43 21.97 29.63 1.77
C LYS A 43 21.52 28.32 1.09
N GLY A 44 20.52 28.35 0.20
CA GLY A 44 19.99 27.16 -0.46
C GLY A 44 19.33 26.10 0.47
N LYS A 45 19.11 26.45 1.75
CA LYS A 45 18.48 25.56 2.71
C LYS A 45 16.96 25.60 2.59
N ARG A 46 16.31 24.44 2.76
CA ARG A 46 14.85 24.37 2.76
C ARG A 46 14.25 25.14 3.93
N LEU A 47 13.12 25.78 3.68
CA LEU A 47 12.33 26.47 4.69
C LEU A 47 11.87 25.48 5.78
N VAL A 48 11.98 25.91 7.03
CA VAL A 48 11.48 25.19 8.19
C VAL A 48 9.99 25.48 8.33
N GLY A 49 9.17 24.43 8.34
CA GLY A 49 7.72 24.56 8.59
C GLY A 49 7.42 24.59 10.07
N ALA A 50 6.27 25.18 10.42
CA ALA A 50 5.75 25.26 11.79
C ALA A 50 4.26 24.88 11.85
N SER A 51 3.81 23.96 11.00
CA SER A 51 2.43 23.47 11.02
C SER A 51 2.24 22.49 12.17
N THR A 52 1.16 22.66 12.93
CA THR A 52 0.77 21.78 14.03
C THR A 52 0.03 20.54 13.51
N ILE A 53 -0.13 19.53 14.37
CA ILE A 53 -0.97 18.34 14.08
C ILE A 53 -2.41 18.79 13.77
N THR A 54 -2.98 19.71 14.53
CA THR A 54 -4.34 20.19 14.29
C THR A 54 -4.49 20.90 12.94
N GLN A 55 -3.47 21.65 12.52
CA GLN A 55 -3.44 22.22 11.16
C GLN A 55 -3.34 21.17 10.06
N GLN A 56 -2.62 20.07 10.31
CA GLN A 56 -2.57 18.95 9.37
C GLN A 56 -3.93 18.24 9.26
N VAL A 57 -4.65 18.07 10.37
CA VAL A 57 -6.04 17.57 10.39
C VAL A 57 -6.93 18.49 9.55
N ALA A 58 -6.93 19.80 9.85
CA ALA A 58 -7.71 20.77 9.09
C ALA A 58 -7.44 20.73 7.60
N LYS A 59 -6.17 20.60 7.21
CA LYS A 59 -5.74 20.47 5.81
C LYS A 59 -6.27 19.20 5.15
N ASN A 60 -6.16 18.06 5.81
CA ASN A 60 -6.46 16.76 5.21
C ASN A 60 -7.97 16.53 5.05
N PHE A 61 -8.78 17.03 5.97
CA PHE A 61 -10.23 16.79 5.98
C PHE A 61 -11.07 17.88 5.35
N LEU A 62 -10.61 19.13 5.40
CA LEU A 62 -11.49 20.27 5.14
C LEU A 62 -11.03 21.19 4.02
N LEU A 63 -9.85 20.96 3.45
CA LEU A 63 -9.25 21.88 2.47
C LEU A 63 -8.79 21.17 1.21
N SER A 64 -8.81 21.93 0.09
CA SER A 64 -8.25 21.50 -1.19
C SER A 64 -6.72 21.35 -1.15
N SER A 65 -6.16 20.61 -2.12
CA SER A 65 -4.71 20.37 -2.22
C SER A 65 -3.90 21.56 -2.71
N GLU A 66 -4.53 22.70 -3.03
CA GLU A 66 -3.87 23.91 -3.51
C GLU A 66 -2.89 24.50 -2.50
N VAL A 67 -1.75 25.00 -2.98
CA VAL A 67 -0.72 25.62 -2.14
C VAL A 67 -0.81 27.14 -2.25
N THR A 68 -1.77 27.74 -1.53
CA THR A 68 -1.98 29.20 -1.52
C THR A 68 -1.84 29.77 -0.10
N PHE A 69 -1.54 31.06 -0.01
CA PHE A 69 -1.47 31.77 1.28
C PHE A 69 -2.87 31.85 1.93
N GLU A 70 -3.91 32.07 1.13
CA GLU A 70 -5.30 32.05 1.58
C GLU A 70 -5.69 30.73 2.25
N ARG A 71 -5.32 29.60 1.61
CA ARG A 71 -5.53 28.28 2.21
C ARG A 71 -4.83 28.15 3.56
N LYS A 72 -3.61 28.72 3.72
CA LYS A 72 -2.86 28.66 4.98
C LYS A 72 -3.54 29.43 6.10
N ILE A 73 -4.21 30.55 5.78
CA ILE A 73 -5.04 31.29 6.75
C ILE A 73 -6.28 30.48 7.13
N LYS A 74 -6.98 29.90 6.14
CA LYS A 74 -8.14 29.04 6.39
C LYS A 74 -7.76 27.83 7.27
N GLU A 75 -6.63 27.21 7.01
CA GLU A 75 -6.08 26.11 7.82
C GLU A 75 -5.86 26.52 9.28
N ALA A 76 -5.30 27.70 9.54
CA ALA A 76 -5.09 28.20 10.90
C ALA A 76 -6.41 28.49 11.62
N ILE A 77 -7.37 29.12 10.94
CA ILE A 77 -8.69 29.40 11.51
C ILE A 77 -9.45 28.09 11.82
N LEU A 78 -9.42 27.15 10.91
CA LEU A 78 -10.05 25.84 11.09
C LEU A 78 -9.39 25.05 12.23
N ALA A 79 -8.06 25.10 12.36
CA ALA A 79 -7.35 24.46 13.45
C ALA A 79 -7.82 24.99 14.82
N ILE A 80 -8.01 26.31 14.97
CA ILE A 80 -8.55 26.90 16.20
C ILE A 80 -10.01 26.45 16.45
N ARG A 81 -10.82 26.32 15.40
CA ARG A 81 -12.21 25.85 15.55
C ARG A 81 -12.26 24.37 15.95
N ILE A 82 -11.41 23.53 15.37
CA ILE A 82 -11.28 22.11 15.72
C ILE A 82 -10.89 21.96 17.20
N GLU A 83 -9.93 22.73 17.70
CA GLU A 83 -9.51 22.69 19.11
C GLU A 83 -10.60 23.15 20.09
N ARG A 84 -11.58 23.92 19.62
CA ARG A 84 -12.75 24.30 20.44
C ARG A 84 -13.82 23.21 20.45
N ALA A 85 -13.91 22.41 19.40
CA ALA A 85 -14.93 21.39 19.22
C ALA A 85 -14.51 20.00 19.73
N PHE A 86 -13.22 19.69 19.68
CA PHE A 86 -12.65 18.39 20.00
C PHE A 86 -11.54 18.48 21.03
N SER A 87 -11.44 17.48 21.88
CA SER A 87 -10.31 17.35 22.81
C SER A 87 -9.00 17.03 22.08
N LYS A 88 -7.88 17.33 22.70
CA LYS A 88 -6.55 16.97 22.18
C LYS A 88 -6.41 15.48 21.86
N LYS A 89 -7.04 14.63 22.65
CA LYS A 89 -7.03 13.18 22.43
C LYS A 89 -7.78 12.81 21.15
N GLU A 90 -8.96 13.35 20.94
CA GLU A 90 -9.75 13.10 19.72
C GLU A 90 -9.05 13.63 18.46
N ILE A 91 -8.44 14.82 18.53
CA ILE A 91 -7.67 15.39 17.41
C ILE A 91 -6.48 14.50 17.05
N LEU A 92 -5.76 14.00 18.06
CA LEU A 92 -4.62 13.12 17.83
C LEU A 92 -5.04 11.76 17.28
N GLU A 93 -6.17 11.22 17.75
CA GLU A 93 -6.76 9.99 17.25
C GLU A 93 -7.18 10.13 15.79
N LEU A 94 -7.89 11.20 15.44
CA LEU A 94 -8.22 11.52 14.04
C LEU A 94 -6.97 11.63 13.16
N TYR A 95 -5.94 12.36 13.63
CA TYR A 95 -4.69 12.49 12.91
C TYR A 95 -4.03 11.15 12.63
N LEU A 96 -3.85 10.33 13.67
CA LEU A 96 -3.15 9.05 13.56
C LEU A 96 -3.93 8.00 12.76
N ASN A 97 -5.25 8.11 12.69
CA ASN A 97 -6.07 7.21 11.89
C ASN A 97 -6.09 7.57 10.40
N GLU A 98 -5.86 8.85 10.04
CA GLU A 98 -6.09 9.32 8.67
C GLU A 98 -4.82 9.72 7.93
N ILE A 99 -3.73 9.98 8.65
CA ILE A 99 -2.50 10.47 8.01
C ILE A 99 -1.95 9.46 7.00
N TYR A 100 -1.66 9.95 5.78
CA TYR A 100 -1.04 9.13 4.76
C TYR A 100 0.44 8.88 5.07
N LEU A 101 0.80 7.62 5.18
CA LEU A 101 2.13 7.15 5.58
C LEU A 101 2.89 6.45 4.43
N GLY A 102 2.43 6.60 3.21
CA GLY A 102 3.04 5.92 2.06
C GLY A 102 2.62 4.45 1.93
N ASN A 103 3.06 3.80 0.85
CA ASN A 103 2.78 2.39 0.59
C ASN A 103 1.27 2.05 0.72
N ASN A 104 0.39 2.91 0.19
CA ASN A 104 -1.08 2.83 0.28
C ASN A 104 -1.61 2.72 1.72
N SER A 105 -0.85 3.24 2.71
CA SER A 105 -1.23 3.17 4.12
C SER A 105 -1.79 4.50 4.59
N TYR A 106 -3.07 4.53 4.87
CA TYR A 106 -3.75 5.59 5.59
C TYR A 106 -3.92 5.16 7.04
N GLY A 107 -3.49 6.00 7.96
CA GLY A 107 -3.46 5.71 9.38
C GLY A 107 -2.34 4.78 9.85
N ILE A 108 -2.08 4.87 11.15
CA ILE A 108 -0.95 4.20 11.81
C ILE A 108 -1.11 2.67 11.85
N ALA A 109 -2.35 2.17 11.97
CA ALA A 109 -2.60 0.74 12.03
C ALA A 109 -2.31 0.06 10.68
N ALA A 110 -2.78 0.65 9.57
CA ALA A 110 -2.48 0.17 8.23
C ALA A 110 -0.98 0.22 7.94
N ALA A 111 -0.31 1.30 8.38
CA ALA A 111 1.13 1.43 8.21
C ALA A 111 1.93 0.40 9.03
N ALA A 112 1.55 0.14 10.29
CA ALA A 112 2.18 -0.88 11.12
C ALA A 112 2.10 -2.27 10.47
N LEU A 113 0.95 -2.59 9.92
CA LEU A 113 0.74 -3.85 9.20
C LEU A 113 1.55 -3.90 7.91
N ASN A 114 1.48 -2.86 7.08
CA ASN A 114 2.10 -2.84 5.75
C ASN A 114 3.63 -2.77 5.77
N TYR A 115 4.23 -2.14 6.78
CA TYR A 115 5.68 -2.02 6.88
C TYR A 115 6.32 -3.12 7.73
N PHE A 116 5.60 -3.61 8.77
CA PHE A 116 6.18 -4.50 9.78
C PHE A 116 5.40 -5.79 10.03
N ASP A 117 4.20 -5.94 9.46
CA ASP A 117 3.25 -7.06 9.75
C ASP A 117 2.99 -7.20 11.25
N LYS A 118 2.77 -6.07 11.93
CA LYS A 118 2.59 -5.98 13.38
C LYS A 118 1.33 -5.22 13.75
N SER A 119 0.77 -5.58 14.92
CA SER A 119 -0.22 -4.74 15.61
C SER A 119 0.46 -3.49 16.18
N LEU A 120 -0.32 -2.48 16.59
CA LEU A 120 0.22 -1.27 17.21
C LEU A 120 0.98 -1.57 18.51
N ASP A 121 0.52 -2.55 19.27
CA ASP A 121 1.14 -2.95 20.54
C ASP A 121 2.46 -3.69 20.35
N ASP A 122 2.65 -4.37 19.22
CA ASP A 122 3.86 -5.13 18.90
C ASP A 122 4.98 -4.27 18.29
N LEU A 123 4.67 -3.04 17.86
CA LEU A 123 5.68 -2.13 17.32
C LEU A 123 6.77 -1.83 18.36
N THR A 124 8.01 -1.84 17.94
CA THR A 124 9.12 -1.33 18.76
C THR A 124 9.21 0.20 18.66
N ILE A 125 9.96 0.83 19.55
CA ILE A 125 10.14 2.30 19.58
C ILE A 125 10.79 2.81 18.28
N ASP A 126 11.77 2.11 17.75
CA ASP A 126 12.42 2.46 16.48
C ASP A 126 11.52 2.29 15.25
N GLU A 127 10.60 1.33 15.28
CA GLU A 127 9.56 1.18 14.26
C GLU A 127 8.51 2.31 14.35
N ALA A 128 8.07 2.66 15.56
CA ALA A 128 7.19 3.82 15.77
C ALA A 128 7.87 5.13 15.32
N ALA A 129 9.17 5.30 15.63
CA ALA A 129 9.94 6.45 15.16
C ALA A 129 10.11 6.46 13.64
N PHE A 130 10.24 5.30 12.98
CA PHE A 130 10.23 5.20 11.53
C PHE A 130 8.88 5.67 10.96
N LEU A 131 7.76 5.17 11.46
CA LEU A 131 6.43 5.58 10.97
C LEU A 131 6.22 7.09 11.15
N ALA A 132 6.71 7.69 12.22
CA ALA A 132 6.66 9.13 12.45
C ALA A 132 7.57 9.96 11.51
N THR A 133 8.40 9.33 10.67
CA THR A 133 9.16 10.05 9.63
C THR A 133 8.34 10.34 8.38
N LEU A 134 7.31 9.53 8.14
CA LEU A 134 6.61 9.42 6.85
C LEU A 134 5.70 10.62 6.53
N PRO A 135 4.96 11.23 7.48
CA PRO A 135 4.05 12.34 7.20
C PRO A 135 4.69 13.48 6.43
N LYS A 136 5.97 13.75 6.71
CA LYS A 136 6.72 14.87 6.10
C LYS A 136 6.86 14.76 4.58
N ALA A 137 7.08 13.56 4.05
CA ALA A 137 7.19 13.29 2.61
C ALA A 137 7.21 11.77 2.35
N PRO A 138 6.06 11.08 2.33
CA PRO A 138 5.99 9.62 2.27
C PRO A 138 6.77 9.01 1.09
N SER A 139 6.68 9.61 -0.09
CA SER A 139 7.40 9.14 -1.28
C SER A 139 8.92 9.28 -1.19
N LYS A 140 9.42 10.31 -0.46
CA LYS A 140 10.87 10.56 -0.29
C LYS A 140 11.49 9.72 0.84
N TYR A 141 10.67 9.26 1.77
CA TYR A 141 11.06 8.40 2.89
C TYR A 141 10.66 6.94 2.67
N ASN A 142 10.60 6.51 1.40
CA ASN A 142 10.41 5.10 1.06
C ASN A 142 11.72 4.33 1.32
N PRO A 143 11.74 3.37 2.25
CA PRO A 143 12.96 2.65 2.62
C PRO A 143 13.47 1.69 1.54
N LYS A 144 12.63 1.33 0.57
CA LYS A 144 13.06 0.50 -0.58
C LYS A 144 13.95 1.28 -1.56
N THR A 145 13.76 2.59 -1.67
CA THR A 145 14.48 3.44 -2.64
C THR A 145 15.49 4.39 -2.00
N ASN A 146 15.30 4.77 -0.73
CA ASN A 146 16.08 5.81 -0.06
C ASN A 146 16.44 5.43 1.39
N TYR A 147 16.99 4.23 1.59
CA TYR A 147 17.22 3.64 2.91
C TYR A 147 18.00 4.56 3.86
N GLU A 148 19.16 5.07 3.46
CA GLU A 148 20.01 5.92 4.31
C GLU A 148 19.27 7.20 4.75
N ARG A 149 18.56 7.82 3.86
CA ARG A 149 17.78 9.02 4.16
C ARG A 149 16.65 8.76 5.17
N VAL A 150 16.04 7.59 5.08
CA VAL A 150 15.01 7.15 6.03
C VAL A 150 15.65 6.86 7.38
N LEU A 151 16.79 6.20 7.39
CA LEU A 151 17.56 5.89 8.60
C LEU A 151 17.96 7.16 9.34
N ASP A 152 18.51 8.14 8.63
CA ASP A 152 18.88 9.46 9.18
C ASP A 152 17.67 10.16 9.81
N ARG A 153 16.54 10.16 9.10
CA ARG A 153 15.32 10.81 9.60
C ARG A 153 14.73 10.09 10.80
N ARG A 154 14.69 8.74 10.82
CA ARG A 154 14.32 7.96 12.00
C ARG A 154 15.22 8.27 13.20
N ASN A 155 16.51 8.31 12.97
CA ASN A 155 17.48 8.63 14.02
C ASN A 155 17.31 10.05 14.54
N TRP A 156 16.93 10.98 13.67
CA TRP A 156 16.53 12.34 14.08
C TRP A 156 15.29 12.31 14.97
N VAL A 157 14.24 11.52 14.64
CA VAL A 157 13.04 11.38 15.47
C VAL A 157 13.40 10.81 16.84
N LEU A 158 14.20 9.75 16.92
CA LEU A 158 14.68 9.17 18.18
C LEU A 158 15.45 10.19 19.04
N ASN A 159 16.24 11.06 18.38
CA ASN A 159 16.92 12.15 19.09
C ASN A 159 15.95 13.22 19.60
N GLN A 160 14.87 13.52 18.87
CA GLN A 160 13.82 14.41 19.38
C GLN A 160 13.05 13.77 20.57
N MET A 161 12.74 12.47 20.49
CA MET A 161 12.13 11.74 21.61
C MET A 161 12.99 11.79 22.87
N TYR A 162 14.31 11.64 22.73
CA TYR A 162 15.27 11.81 23.85
C TYR A 162 15.23 13.23 24.40
N LYS A 163 15.33 14.25 23.54
CA LYS A 163 15.27 15.67 23.96
C LYS A 163 13.97 16.06 24.65
N ASN A 164 12.88 15.40 24.29
CA ASN A 164 11.54 15.62 24.86
C ASN A 164 11.31 14.77 26.13
N GLY A 165 12.30 13.99 26.60
CA GLY A 165 12.21 13.19 27.82
C GLY A 165 11.44 11.87 27.69
N TYR A 166 11.15 11.43 26.47
CA TYR A 166 10.46 10.14 26.23
C TYR A 166 11.41 8.94 26.18
N LEU A 167 12.72 9.18 26.01
CA LEU A 167 13.76 8.16 26.00
C LEU A 167 14.95 8.55 26.86
N THR A 168 15.61 7.57 27.42
CA THR A 168 16.94 7.73 28.02
C THR A 168 18.03 7.75 26.94
N ALA A 169 19.22 8.22 27.26
CA ALA A 169 20.36 8.21 26.33
C ALA A 169 20.72 6.80 25.88
N ASN A 170 20.65 5.81 26.76
CA ASN A 170 20.94 4.41 26.45
C ASN A 170 19.90 3.83 25.47
N GLU A 171 18.61 4.07 25.69
CA GLU A 171 17.55 3.63 24.79
C GLU A 171 17.68 4.27 23.42
N LYS A 172 17.91 5.59 23.35
CA LYS A 172 18.14 6.28 22.10
C LYS A 172 19.28 5.62 21.30
N ASN A 173 20.45 5.41 21.93
CA ASN A 173 21.62 4.82 21.27
C ASN A 173 21.32 3.38 20.81
N LYS A 174 20.68 2.57 21.66
CA LYS A 174 20.24 1.21 21.35
C LYS A 174 19.30 1.16 20.11
N PHE A 175 18.31 2.05 20.03
CA PHE A 175 17.38 2.06 18.91
C PHE A 175 17.99 2.67 17.65
N GLN A 176 18.90 3.64 17.77
CA GLN A 176 19.60 4.20 16.62
C GLN A 176 20.55 3.19 15.94
N SER A 177 21.14 2.25 16.69
CA SER A 177 22.02 1.22 16.13
C SER A 177 21.28 0.12 15.36
N ARG A 178 19.96 -0.01 15.53
CA ARG A 178 19.16 -1.02 14.84
C ARG A 178 18.93 -0.64 13.37
N LYS A 179 19.00 -1.63 12.49
CA LYS A 179 18.58 -1.48 11.09
C LYS A 179 17.04 -1.42 11.01
N ILE A 180 16.52 -0.74 10.02
CA ILE A 180 15.11 -0.79 9.71
C ILE A 180 14.84 -2.12 9.01
N ALA A 181 14.25 -3.06 9.73
CA ALA A 181 13.87 -4.36 9.21
C ALA A 181 12.40 -4.30 8.77
N LEU A 182 12.20 -4.01 7.50
CA LEU A 182 10.86 -4.13 6.93
C LEU A 182 10.53 -5.61 6.78
N THR A 183 9.36 -5.99 7.19
CA THR A 183 8.82 -7.27 6.75
C THR A 183 8.62 -7.16 5.24
N LYS A 184 9.05 -8.17 4.50
CA LYS A 184 8.54 -8.33 3.13
C LYS A 184 7.02 -8.43 3.33
N SER A 185 6.33 -7.31 3.21
CA SER A 185 4.91 -7.32 3.02
C SER A 185 4.70 -8.30 1.88
N SER A 186 4.13 -9.44 2.16
CA SER A 186 3.37 -10.16 1.16
C SER A 186 2.33 -9.12 0.78
N GLY A 187 2.66 -8.36 -0.29
CA GLY A 187 2.01 -7.09 -0.55
C GLY A 187 0.51 -7.29 -0.57
N LEU A 188 -0.22 -6.32 -0.05
CA LEU A 188 -1.65 -6.21 -0.30
C LEU A 188 -1.97 -6.16 -1.81
N ASP A 189 -0.95 -6.00 -2.67
CA ASP A 189 -1.03 -6.14 -4.14
C ASP A 189 -0.96 -7.61 -4.61
N ASP A 190 -0.52 -8.54 -3.77
CA ASP A 190 -0.68 -9.96 -4.02
C ASP A 190 -2.01 -10.39 -3.38
N THR A 191 -3.11 -9.96 -3.98
CA THR A 191 -4.44 -10.50 -3.71
C THR A 191 -4.48 -11.95 -4.17
N SER A 192 -3.67 -12.78 -3.51
CA SER A 192 -3.64 -14.23 -3.72
C SER A 192 -4.98 -14.90 -3.42
N ALA A 193 -5.96 -14.15 -2.91
CA ALA A 193 -7.27 -14.62 -2.51
C ALA A 193 -8.38 -13.58 -2.75
N PRO A 194 -8.66 -13.16 -3.99
CA PRO A 194 -9.64 -12.10 -4.27
C PRO A 194 -11.06 -12.47 -3.82
N TYR A 195 -11.45 -13.72 -3.94
CA TYR A 195 -12.76 -14.20 -3.47
C TYR A 195 -12.88 -14.18 -1.95
N PHE A 196 -11.81 -14.53 -1.24
CA PHE A 196 -11.77 -14.45 0.22
C PHE A 196 -11.85 -12.99 0.69
N ALA A 197 -11.08 -12.10 0.07
CA ALA A 197 -11.10 -10.67 0.37
C ALA A 197 -12.49 -10.06 0.16
N GLU A 198 -13.17 -10.42 -0.93
CA GLU A 198 -14.54 -9.98 -1.20
C GLU A 198 -15.54 -10.50 -0.17
N GLU A 199 -15.42 -11.74 0.28
CA GLU A 199 -16.29 -12.27 1.32
C GLU A 199 -16.07 -11.56 2.67
N VAL A 200 -14.81 -11.26 3.01
CA VAL A 200 -14.48 -10.44 4.18
C VAL A 200 -15.11 -9.06 4.06
N ARG A 201 -14.94 -8.39 2.90
CA ARG A 201 -15.54 -7.08 2.62
C ARG A 201 -17.06 -7.10 2.82
N ARG A 202 -17.75 -8.09 2.27
CA ARG A 202 -19.21 -8.24 2.41
C ARG A 202 -19.64 -8.42 3.86
N LYS A 203 -18.91 -9.23 4.63
CA LYS A 203 -19.18 -9.42 6.06
C LYS A 203 -18.94 -8.14 6.86
N MET A 204 -17.87 -7.42 6.58
CA MET A 204 -17.56 -6.16 7.26
C MET A 204 -18.61 -5.10 6.91
N LEU A 205 -18.99 -4.97 5.64
CA LEU A 205 -20.05 -4.06 5.23
C LEU A 205 -21.38 -4.33 5.96
N LYS A 206 -21.74 -5.61 6.10
CA LYS A 206 -22.95 -6.01 6.81
C LYS A 206 -22.91 -5.69 8.31
N ASN A 207 -21.73 -5.86 8.94
CA ASN A 207 -21.59 -5.73 10.40
C ASN A 207 -21.32 -4.30 10.87
N PHE A 208 -20.62 -3.50 10.05
CA PHE A 208 -20.14 -2.17 10.45
C PHE A 208 -20.70 -1.02 9.57
N GLY A 209 -21.32 -1.33 8.43
CA GLY A 209 -21.83 -0.33 7.50
C GLY A 209 -20.78 0.22 6.56
N PHE A 210 -21.24 1.06 5.61
CA PHE A 210 -20.41 1.62 4.54
C PHE A 210 -19.37 2.61 5.08
N ASP A 211 -19.82 3.56 5.91
CA ASP A 211 -18.97 4.64 6.41
C ASP A 211 -17.82 4.11 7.27
N ALA A 212 -18.10 3.16 8.17
CA ALA A 212 -17.06 2.53 8.97
C ALA A 212 -16.05 1.74 8.13
N LEU A 213 -16.52 1.06 7.08
CA LEU A 213 -15.65 0.22 6.23
C LEU A 213 -14.76 1.06 5.30
N TYR A 214 -15.29 2.13 4.69
CA TYR A 214 -14.58 2.89 3.66
C TYR A 214 -14.01 4.22 4.15
N GLU A 215 -14.58 4.80 5.22
CA GLU A 215 -14.19 6.09 5.74
C GLU A 215 -13.66 6.02 7.19
N GLY A 216 -13.95 4.93 7.91
CA GLY A 216 -13.61 4.77 9.33
C GLY A 216 -12.20 4.25 9.62
N GLY A 217 -11.34 4.07 8.62
CA GLY A 217 -9.95 3.63 8.82
C GLY A 217 -9.81 2.25 9.46
N LEU A 218 -10.75 1.32 9.22
CA LEU A 218 -10.72 -0.03 9.80
C LEU A 218 -9.49 -0.83 9.35
N SER A 219 -8.78 -1.40 10.31
CA SER A 219 -7.76 -2.43 10.05
C SER A 219 -8.37 -3.81 10.27
N ILE A 220 -8.47 -4.61 9.20
CA ILE A 220 -9.11 -5.91 9.23
C ILE A 220 -8.03 -7.00 9.14
N ARG A 221 -7.84 -7.73 10.24
CA ARG A 221 -6.94 -8.87 10.28
C ARG A 221 -7.73 -10.16 10.17
N THR A 222 -7.33 -11.04 9.26
CA THR A 222 -7.97 -12.33 9.04
C THR A 222 -7.03 -13.48 9.38
N THR A 223 -7.56 -14.70 9.45
CA THR A 223 -6.79 -15.92 9.63
C THR A 223 -6.29 -16.52 8.32
N LEU A 224 -6.43 -15.81 7.19
CA LEU A 224 -5.97 -16.28 5.89
C LEU A 224 -4.46 -16.52 5.92
N ASN A 225 -4.07 -17.74 5.54
CA ASN A 225 -2.68 -18.08 5.29
C ASN A 225 -2.43 -18.09 3.77
N PRO A 226 -1.66 -17.15 3.21
CA PRO A 226 -1.48 -17.03 1.76
C PRO A 226 -0.82 -18.27 1.12
N LYS A 227 -0.03 -19.03 1.90
CA LYS A 227 0.60 -20.25 1.41
C LYS A 227 -0.41 -21.40 1.29
N LEU A 228 -1.28 -21.55 2.29
CA LEU A 228 -2.34 -22.55 2.24
C LEU A 228 -3.40 -22.21 1.19
N GLN A 229 -3.70 -20.91 0.99
CA GLN A 229 -4.60 -20.47 -0.07
C GLN A 229 -4.07 -20.86 -1.44
N ARG A 230 -2.79 -20.62 -1.74
CA ARG A 230 -2.18 -21.05 -3.02
C ARG A 230 -2.29 -22.55 -3.22
N TYR A 231 -2.03 -23.36 -2.20
CA TYR A 231 -2.19 -24.82 -2.30
C TYR A 231 -3.65 -25.22 -2.60
N ALA A 232 -4.61 -24.52 -2.00
CA ALA A 232 -6.03 -24.77 -2.27
C ALA A 232 -6.42 -24.39 -3.70
N ASP A 233 -5.94 -23.24 -4.18
CA ASP A 233 -6.17 -22.77 -5.55
C ASP A 233 -5.55 -23.73 -6.58
N ASP A 234 -4.31 -24.17 -6.36
CA ASP A 234 -3.62 -25.14 -7.22
C ASP A 234 -4.36 -26.49 -7.22
N ALA A 235 -4.80 -26.97 -6.05
CA ALA A 235 -5.54 -28.22 -5.95
C ALA A 235 -6.90 -28.15 -6.67
N LEU A 236 -7.63 -27.05 -6.51
CA LEU A 236 -8.90 -26.80 -7.19
C LEU A 236 -8.69 -26.75 -8.70
N PHE A 237 -7.69 -25.95 -9.16
CA PHE A 237 -7.38 -25.82 -10.57
C PHE A 237 -7.02 -27.18 -11.22
N ASN A 238 -6.13 -27.93 -10.59
CA ASN A 238 -5.74 -29.26 -11.05
C ASN A 238 -6.93 -30.24 -11.08
N GLY A 239 -7.81 -30.17 -10.06
CA GLY A 239 -9.03 -30.96 -10.00
C GLY A 239 -9.98 -30.67 -11.16
N LEU A 240 -10.21 -29.37 -11.45
CA LEU A 240 -11.03 -28.91 -12.58
C LEU A 240 -10.43 -29.29 -13.92
N GLU A 241 -9.10 -29.16 -14.08
CA GLU A 241 -8.41 -29.56 -15.31
C GLU A 241 -8.52 -31.07 -15.56
N ASN A 242 -8.37 -31.87 -14.51
CA ASN A 242 -8.54 -33.32 -14.61
C ASN A 242 -10.00 -33.72 -14.93
N LEU A 243 -10.97 -33.00 -14.39
CA LEU A 243 -12.38 -33.18 -14.73
C LEU A 243 -12.63 -32.84 -16.21
N ASP A 244 -12.12 -31.70 -16.67
CA ASP A 244 -12.25 -31.29 -18.08
C ASP A 244 -11.62 -32.29 -19.05
N LYS A 245 -10.42 -32.80 -18.75
CA LYS A 245 -9.76 -33.85 -19.52
C LYS A 245 -10.60 -35.15 -19.56
N ARG A 246 -11.26 -35.52 -18.46
CA ARG A 246 -12.15 -36.71 -18.42
C ARG A 246 -13.41 -36.52 -19.26
N GLN A 247 -13.94 -35.30 -19.31
CA GLN A 247 -15.10 -34.98 -20.14
C GLN A 247 -14.76 -34.94 -21.64
N GLY A 248 -13.47 -34.79 -21.98
CA GLY A 248 -12.94 -34.83 -23.34
C GLY A 248 -13.01 -33.49 -24.07
N TRP A 249 -12.58 -33.52 -25.31
CA TRP A 249 -12.48 -32.36 -26.19
C TRP A 249 -13.85 -31.79 -26.56
N ARG A 250 -14.05 -30.47 -26.34
CA ARG A 250 -15.33 -29.78 -26.62
C ARG A 250 -15.34 -29.02 -27.94
N GLY A 251 -14.25 -29.02 -28.69
CA GLY A 251 -14.11 -28.28 -29.93
C GLY A 251 -13.13 -27.10 -29.82
N VAL A 252 -12.98 -26.40 -30.93
CA VAL A 252 -12.18 -25.18 -31.02
C VAL A 252 -13.00 -23.98 -30.50
N ILE A 253 -12.33 -22.95 -30.02
CA ILE A 253 -12.97 -21.74 -29.52
C ILE A 253 -13.60 -20.98 -30.69
N ASP A 254 -12.87 -20.88 -31.81
CA ASP A 254 -13.33 -20.19 -33.03
C ASP A 254 -12.59 -20.74 -34.25
N ASN A 255 -13.10 -20.47 -35.46
CA ASN A 255 -12.52 -20.83 -36.73
C ASN A 255 -12.15 -19.59 -37.53
N ILE A 256 -10.92 -19.54 -38.03
CA ILE A 256 -10.39 -18.39 -38.78
C ILE A 256 -9.91 -18.84 -40.16
N ASN A 257 -10.31 -18.10 -41.20
CA ASN A 257 -9.78 -18.32 -42.53
C ASN A 257 -8.43 -17.63 -42.68
N LEU A 258 -7.35 -18.39 -42.49
CA LEU A 258 -5.97 -17.90 -42.56
C LEU A 258 -5.57 -17.24 -43.88
N LYS A 259 -6.30 -17.49 -44.98
CA LYS A 259 -6.03 -16.87 -46.29
C LYS A 259 -6.54 -15.43 -46.40
N GLN A 260 -7.43 -15.02 -45.47
CA GLN A 260 -8.13 -13.72 -45.49
C GLN A 260 -7.73 -12.81 -44.33
N VAL A 261 -6.91 -13.27 -43.40
CA VAL A 261 -6.60 -12.56 -42.14
C VAL A 261 -5.11 -12.32 -42.03
N SER A 262 -4.72 -11.08 -41.75
CA SER A 262 -3.34 -10.68 -41.47
C SER A 262 -2.87 -11.12 -40.09
N ASN A 263 -1.55 -11.17 -39.88
CA ASN A 263 -0.99 -11.49 -38.54
C ASN A 263 -1.46 -10.50 -37.43
N ASN A 264 -1.69 -9.23 -37.77
CA ASN A 264 -2.18 -8.24 -36.82
C ASN A 264 -3.63 -8.52 -36.40
N GLU A 265 -4.46 -8.93 -37.33
CA GLU A 265 -5.85 -9.34 -37.05
C GLU A 265 -5.90 -10.62 -36.24
N ILE A 266 -5.02 -11.59 -36.52
CA ILE A 266 -4.86 -12.80 -35.68
C ILE A 266 -4.49 -12.42 -34.23
N ASN A 267 -3.56 -11.49 -34.03
CA ASN A 267 -3.20 -11.01 -32.71
C ASN A 267 -4.38 -10.32 -31.98
N ASN A 268 -5.19 -9.55 -32.69
CA ASN A 268 -6.39 -8.93 -32.12
C ASN A 268 -7.43 -9.97 -31.68
N ILE A 269 -7.59 -11.03 -32.45
CA ILE A 269 -8.49 -12.15 -32.12
C ILE A 269 -7.95 -12.90 -30.89
N ILE A 270 -6.66 -13.20 -30.82
CA ILE A 270 -6.02 -13.85 -29.67
C ILE A 270 -6.25 -13.00 -28.40
N ASN A 271 -5.98 -11.69 -28.46
CA ASN A 271 -6.18 -10.77 -27.35
C ASN A 271 -7.61 -10.76 -26.82
N LYS A 272 -8.62 -10.87 -27.71
CA LYS A 272 -10.03 -10.90 -27.32
C LYS A 272 -10.36 -12.11 -26.44
N PHE A 273 -9.73 -13.26 -26.70
CA PHE A 273 -9.98 -14.51 -25.96
C PHE A 273 -8.99 -14.75 -24.78
N GLU A 274 -7.91 -13.97 -24.67
CA GLU A 274 -6.94 -14.10 -23.57
C GLU A 274 -7.45 -13.56 -22.22
N VAL A 275 -8.48 -12.73 -22.24
CA VAL A 275 -9.04 -12.15 -21.05
C VAL A 275 -9.69 -13.22 -20.16
N GLY A 276 -9.17 -13.39 -18.94
CA GLY A 276 -9.70 -14.33 -17.95
C GLY A 276 -9.13 -15.74 -18.03
N LEU A 277 -8.12 -15.98 -18.86
CA LEU A 277 -7.42 -17.27 -18.87
C LEU A 277 -6.52 -17.44 -17.65
N PRO A 278 -6.39 -18.68 -17.12
CA PRO A 278 -5.34 -19.00 -16.16
C PRO A 278 -3.95 -18.69 -16.69
N GLN A 279 -3.03 -18.24 -15.82
CA GLN A 279 -1.66 -17.81 -16.21
C GLN A 279 -0.81 -18.89 -16.93
N ASN A 280 -1.15 -20.15 -16.75
CA ASN A 280 -0.47 -21.29 -17.39
C ASN A 280 -1.09 -21.69 -18.75
N ARG A 281 -2.05 -20.93 -19.26
CA ARG A 281 -2.71 -21.18 -20.55
C ARG A 281 -2.54 -20.00 -21.49
N ILE A 282 -2.35 -20.31 -22.78
CA ILE A 282 -2.25 -19.32 -23.84
C ILE A 282 -3.22 -19.68 -24.97
N ILE A 283 -3.81 -18.68 -25.59
CA ILE A 283 -4.55 -18.84 -26.83
C ILE A 283 -3.57 -18.88 -27.98
N SER A 284 -3.84 -19.75 -28.92
CA SER A 284 -3.04 -19.85 -30.13
C SER A 284 -3.90 -20.23 -31.33
N VAL A 285 -3.46 -19.81 -32.51
CA VAL A 285 -4.07 -20.18 -33.78
C VAL A 285 -3.24 -21.26 -34.42
N VAL A 286 -3.89 -22.35 -34.85
CA VAL A 286 -3.23 -23.44 -35.57
C VAL A 286 -2.95 -23.00 -37.01
N LYS A 287 -1.68 -22.78 -37.37
CA LYS A 287 -1.29 -22.41 -38.74
C LYS A 287 -1.10 -23.61 -39.65
N LYS A 288 -0.50 -24.70 -39.15
CA LYS A 288 -0.20 -25.87 -39.94
C LYS A 288 -0.14 -27.14 -39.09
N ILE A 289 -0.71 -28.18 -39.57
CA ILE A 289 -0.62 -29.53 -38.98
C ILE A 289 0.13 -30.44 -39.94
N THR A 290 1.06 -31.23 -39.39
CA THR A 290 1.79 -32.30 -40.09
C THR A 290 1.68 -33.58 -39.26
N ASN A 291 2.15 -34.71 -39.77
CA ASN A 291 1.99 -36.04 -39.13
C ASN A 291 2.50 -36.10 -37.68
N ASN A 292 3.49 -35.29 -37.32
CA ASN A 292 4.13 -35.35 -36.02
C ASN A 292 4.28 -33.99 -35.32
N LYS A 293 3.83 -32.88 -35.94
CA LYS A 293 3.94 -31.55 -35.35
C LYS A 293 2.80 -30.61 -35.73
N ILE A 294 2.47 -29.68 -34.81
CA ILE A 294 1.58 -28.55 -35.05
C ILE A 294 2.39 -27.26 -34.93
N ILE A 295 2.15 -26.33 -35.85
CA ILE A 295 2.67 -24.97 -35.80
C ILE A 295 1.55 -24.05 -35.31
N LEU A 296 1.81 -23.39 -34.21
CA LEU A 296 0.88 -22.48 -33.52
C LEU A 296 1.40 -21.05 -33.61
N HIS A 297 0.50 -20.11 -33.88
CA HIS A 297 0.76 -18.68 -33.77
C HIS A 297 0.21 -18.17 -32.45
N THR A 298 1.04 -17.51 -31.64
CA THR A 298 0.70 -16.84 -30.38
C THR A 298 0.93 -15.34 -30.52
N LEU A 299 0.54 -14.53 -29.55
CA LEU A 299 0.76 -13.07 -29.57
C LEU A 299 2.20 -12.65 -29.87
N ASN A 300 3.18 -13.40 -29.36
CA ASN A 300 4.59 -12.98 -29.38
C ASN A 300 5.48 -13.82 -30.30
N LYS A 301 5.04 -15.00 -30.68
CA LYS A 301 5.90 -15.94 -31.46
C LYS A 301 5.12 -17.09 -32.07
N GLU A 302 5.76 -17.76 -33.01
CA GLU A 302 5.33 -19.08 -33.46
C GLU A 302 5.96 -20.18 -32.59
N ILE A 303 5.14 -21.15 -32.20
CA ILE A 303 5.55 -22.28 -31.37
C ILE A 303 5.31 -23.57 -32.20
N GLN A 304 6.26 -24.47 -32.13
CA GLN A 304 6.11 -25.82 -32.71
C GLN A 304 5.94 -26.83 -31.60
N ILE A 305 4.86 -27.60 -31.64
CA ILE A 305 4.62 -28.72 -30.73
C ILE A 305 4.84 -30.01 -31.50
N VAL A 306 5.77 -30.84 -31.04
CA VAL A 306 6.04 -32.16 -31.58
C VAL A 306 5.35 -33.22 -30.74
N PHE A 307 4.55 -34.06 -31.34
CA PHE A 307 3.86 -35.15 -30.63
C PHE A 307 4.76 -36.36 -30.50
N LYS A 308 5.04 -36.77 -29.27
CA LYS A 308 5.69 -38.05 -28.95
C LYS A 308 4.68 -39.17 -28.70
N SER A 309 3.41 -38.85 -28.45
CA SER A 309 2.32 -39.77 -28.23
C SER A 309 0.99 -39.15 -28.66
N LYS A 310 -0.09 -39.94 -28.79
CA LYS A 310 -1.41 -39.43 -29.10
C LYS A 310 -1.88 -38.47 -28.03
N PRO A 311 -2.37 -37.28 -28.40
CA PRO A 311 -2.93 -36.31 -27.41
C PRO A 311 -4.10 -36.93 -26.65
N TRP A 312 -4.40 -36.37 -25.47
CA TRP A 312 -5.49 -36.81 -24.60
C TRP A 312 -6.90 -36.59 -25.19
N PHE A 313 -7.05 -35.73 -26.16
CA PHE A 313 -8.32 -35.54 -26.87
C PHE A 313 -8.60 -36.74 -27.81
N ARG A 314 -9.76 -37.33 -27.61
CA ARG A 314 -10.14 -38.60 -28.31
C ARG A 314 -10.59 -38.43 -29.75
N LYS A 315 -10.85 -37.22 -30.23
CA LYS A 315 -11.27 -36.92 -31.62
C LYS A 315 -10.05 -36.41 -32.40
N GLN A 316 -9.94 -36.86 -33.64
CA GLN A 316 -8.95 -36.30 -34.56
C GLN A 316 -9.23 -34.82 -34.78
N ILE A 317 -8.17 -34.02 -34.73
CA ILE A 317 -8.22 -32.63 -35.22
C ILE A 317 -8.19 -32.77 -36.74
N ILE A 318 -9.34 -32.56 -37.38
CA ILE A 318 -9.47 -32.54 -38.85
C ILE A 318 -9.26 -31.12 -39.32
#